data_ef316c48c149b7c273a3999767d5e562
#
_entry.id   ef316c48c149b7c273a3999767d5e562
#
_cell.length_a   1.000
_cell.length_b   1.000
_cell.length_c   1.000
_cell.angle_alpha   90.00
_cell.angle_beta   90.00
_cell.angle_gamma   90.00
#
_symmetry.space_group_name_H-M   'P 1'
#
loop_
_entity.id
_entity.type
_entity.pdbx_description
1 polymer ?
#
loop_
_entity_poly.entity_id
_entity_poly.type
_entity_poly.pdbx_seq_one_letter_code
_entity_poly.pdbx_strand_id
1 'polypeptide(L)'
;GMLIYITMFIYGAMVMRGVMEEKTNRIAEVMISSAKPFQLMMGKIIGIGAVGLTQFFVWILLIFGIIAASQFFIPQDVLQQVAELQKANAQMGPGGAASIAQAGETAQNLYKFQNTMSTANWPLIISCFIFYFLGGYLFYASLFAAIGSVVNEDPQDAQSLMLPITMPIIFSFIIMS
;
A
#
# COMPACT_ATOMS: atom_id res chain seq x y z
N GLY A 1 7.02 2.56 -3.81
CA GLY A 1 6.24 2.12 -4.99
C GLY A 1 6.10 0.61 -5.09
N MET A 2 7.23 -0.14 -5.10
CA MET A 2 7.26 -1.60 -5.34
C MET A 2 6.33 -2.41 -4.43
N LEU A 3 6.30 -2.13 -3.13
CA LEU A 3 5.44 -2.85 -2.19
C LEU A 3 3.94 -2.75 -2.53
N ILE A 4 3.50 -1.59 -3.00
CA ILE A 4 2.09 -1.39 -3.38
C ILE A 4 1.74 -2.26 -4.59
N TYR A 5 2.61 -2.32 -5.62
CA TYR A 5 2.39 -3.15 -6.80
C TYR A 5 2.35 -4.64 -6.46
N ILE A 6 3.30 -5.11 -5.63
CA ILE A 6 3.32 -6.51 -5.17
C ILE A 6 2.03 -6.83 -4.42
N THR A 7 1.59 -5.94 -3.55
CA THR A 7 0.35 -6.12 -2.78
C THR A 7 -0.87 -6.18 -3.70
N MET A 8 -1.00 -5.26 -4.65
CA MET A 8 -2.09 -5.27 -5.64
C MET A 8 -2.09 -6.55 -6.48
N PHE A 9 -0.92 -7.02 -6.89
CA PHE A 9 -0.78 -8.26 -7.64
C PHE A 9 -1.22 -9.48 -6.82
N ILE A 10 -0.78 -9.59 -5.55
CA ILE A 10 -1.16 -10.69 -4.67
C ILE A 10 -2.67 -10.70 -4.42
N TYR A 11 -3.27 -9.55 -4.09
CA TYR A 11 -4.72 -9.48 -3.87
C TYR A 11 -5.52 -9.72 -5.15
N GLY A 12 -5.05 -9.24 -6.30
CA GLY A 12 -5.65 -9.56 -7.59
C GLY A 12 -5.60 -11.05 -7.90
N ALA A 13 -4.47 -11.70 -7.66
CA ALA A 13 -4.33 -13.15 -7.83
C ALA A 13 -5.24 -13.94 -6.85
N MET A 14 -5.49 -13.44 -5.65
CA MET A 14 -6.46 -14.02 -4.71
C MET A 14 -7.89 -13.95 -5.25
N VAL A 15 -8.27 -12.82 -5.88
CA VAL A 15 -9.58 -12.69 -6.56
C VAL A 15 -9.71 -13.74 -7.65
N MET A 16 -8.71 -13.87 -8.51
CA MET A 16 -8.69 -14.85 -9.59
C MET A 16 -8.85 -16.28 -9.06
N ARG A 17 -8.03 -16.68 -8.08
CA ARG A 17 -8.13 -18.01 -7.45
C ARG A 17 -9.53 -18.27 -6.90
N GLY A 18 -10.10 -17.30 -6.18
CA GLY A 18 -11.43 -17.43 -5.65
C GLY A 18 -12.51 -17.63 -6.73
N VAL A 19 -12.37 -17.00 -7.90
CA VAL A 19 -13.27 -17.20 -9.04
C VAL A 19 -13.10 -18.60 -9.63
N MET A 20 -11.85 -19.04 -9.79
CA MET A 20 -11.54 -20.39 -10.31
C MET A 20 -12.06 -21.48 -9.37
N GLU A 21 -11.86 -21.36 -8.06
CA GLU A 21 -12.34 -22.33 -7.08
C GLU A 21 -13.86 -22.49 -7.10
N GLU A 22 -14.61 -21.39 -7.25
CA GLU A 22 -16.07 -21.46 -7.39
C GLU A 22 -16.50 -22.18 -8.66
N LYS A 23 -15.77 -21.99 -9.76
CA LYS A 23 -16.03 -22.64 -11.03
C LYS A 23 -15.73 -24.15 -10.96
N THR A 24 -14.56 -24.51 -10.42
CA THR A 24 -14.09 -25.90 -10.34
C THR A 24 -14.94 -26.74 -9.39
N ASN A 25 -15.37 -26.15 -8.26
CA ASN A 25 -16.17 -26.86 -7.26
C ASN A 25 -17.67 -26.89 -7.58
N ARG A 26 -18.11 -26.40 -8.77
CA ARG A 26 -19.51 -26.26 -9.17
C ARG A 26 -20.39 -25.51 -8.18
N ILE A 27 -19.77 -24.78 -7.25
CA ILE A 27 -20.46 -23.93 -6.28
C ILE A 27 -21.27 -22.85 -7.00
N ALA A 28 -20.73 -22.38 -8.13
CA ALA A 28 -21.41 -21.41 -8.99
C ALA A 28 -22.81 -21.88 -9.43
N GLU A 29 -22.98 -23.14 -9.76
CA GLU A 29 -24.28 -23.67 -10.22
C GLU A 29 -25.34 -23.65 -9.12
N VAL A 30 -24.95 -23.95 -7.88
CA VAL A 30 -25.82 -23.91 -6.69
C VAL A 30 -26.12 -22.48 -6.28
N MET A 31 -25.13 -21.60 -6.34
CA MET A 31 -25.27 -20.21 -5.88
C MET A 31 -26.03 -19.32 -6.87
N ILE A 32 -25.96 -19.58 -8.18
CA ILE A 32 -26.71 -18.85 -9.22
C ILE A 32 -28.23 -18.98 -9.00
N SER A 33 -28.70 -20.06 -8.36
CA SER A 33 -30.12 -20.19 -8.00
C SER A 33 -30.56 -19.21 -6.89
N SER A 34 -29.63 -18.69 -6.08
CA SER A 34 -29.94 -17.85 -4.91
C SER A 34 -29.45 -16.41 -5.04
N ALA A 35 -28.41 -16.12 -5.84
CA ALA A 35 -27.83 -14.79 -6.00
C ALA A 35 -27.42 -14.53 -7.46
N LYS A 36 -27.45 -13.26 -7.85
CA LYS A 36 -27.00 -12.86 -9.20
C LYS A 36 -25.47 -13.00 -9.29
N PRO A 37 -24.91 -13.53 -10.40
CA PRO A 37 -23.46 -13.73 -10.58
C PRO A 37 -22.63 -12.45 -10.33
N PHE A 38 -23.16 -11.29 -10.74
CA PHE A 38 -22.51 -10.00 -10.50
C PHE A 38 -22.36 -9.67 -9.00
N GLN A 39 -23.37 -10.00 -8.18
CA GLN A 39 -23.33 -9.74 -6.73
C GLN A 39 -22.28 -10.60 -6.04
N LEU A 40 -22.13 -11.85 -6.46
CA LEU A 40 -21.09 -12.76 -5.97
C LEU A 40 -19.68 -12.24 -6.26
N MET A 41 -19.43 -11.90 -7.52
CA MET A 41 -18.15 -11.36 -7.96
C MET A 41 -17.80 -10.05 -7.23
N MET A 42 -18.77 -9.14 -7.14
CA MET A 42 -18.59 -7.87 -6.45
C MET A 42 -18.33 -8.06 -4.95
N GLY A 43 -19.07 -8.97 -4.30
CA GLY A 43 -18.86 -9.32 -2.89
C GLY A 43 -17.44 -9.83 -2.64
N LYS A 44 -16.90 -10.67 -3.52
CA LYS A 44 -15.54 -11.19 -3.44
C LYS A 44 -14.49 -10.09 -3.62
N ILE A 45 -14.64 -9.25 -4.64
CA ILE A 45 -13.74 -8.12 -4.90
C ILE A 45 -13.73 -7.18 -3.68
N ILE A 46 -14.90 -6.79 -3.17
CA ILE A 46 -15.00 -5.91 -2.00
C ILE A 46 -14.43 -6.59 -0.76
N GLY A 47 -14.70 -7.87 -0.53
CA GLY A 47 -14.19 -8.62 0.61
C GLY A 47 -12.66 -8.68 0.65
N ILE A 48 -12.03 -9.05 -0.46
CA ILE A 48 -10.57 -9.11 -0.57
C ILE A 48 -9.97 -7.70 -0.47
N GLY A 49 -10.60 -6.68 -1.07
CA GLY A 49 -10.18 -5.29 -0.94
C GLY A 49 -10.24 -4.78 0.49
N ALA A 50 -11.27 -5.15 1.25
CA ALA A 50 -11.40 -4.80 2.66
C ALA A 50 -10.29 -5.43 3.50
N VAL A 51 -9.90 -6.68 3.22
CA VAL A 51 -8.73 -7.31 3.86
C VAL A 51 -7.45 -6.51 3.57
N GLY A 52 -7.24 -6.10 2.31
CA GLY A 52 -6.10 -5.27 1.93
C GLY A 52 -6.06 -3.93 2.67
N LEU A 53 -7.19 -3.23 2.74
CA LEU A 53 -7.29 -1.98 3.50
C LEU A 53 -7.03 -2.18 4.99
N THR A 54 -7.56 -3.25 5.58
CA THR A 54 -7.30 -3.58 7.00
C THR A 54 -5.82 -3.84 7.24
N GLN A 55 -5.15 -4.54 6.32
CA GLN A 55 -3.71 -4.78 6.38
C GLN A 55 -2.91 -3.47 6.39
N PHE A 56 -3.24 -2.52 5.51
CA PHE A 56 -2.61 -1.20 5.51
C PHE A 56 -2.85 -0.43 6.80
N PHE A 57 -4.06 -0.50 7.35
CA PHE A 57 -4.39 0.14 8.62
C PHE A 57 -3.55 -0.43 9.77
N VAL A 58 -3.39 -1.74 9.82
CA VAL A 58 -2.52 -2.42 10.81
C VAL A 58 -1.07 -1.97 10.64
N TRP A 59 -0.55 -1.86 9.42
CA TRP A 59 0.80 -1.36 9.16
C TRP A 59 0.99 0.08 9.64
N ILE A 60 0.01 0.95 9.39
CA ILE A 60 0.04 2.34 9.87
C ILE A 60 0.11 2.37 11.40
N LEU A 61 -0.75 1.60 12.09
CA LEU A 61 -0.71 1.50 13.55
C LEU A 61 0.62 0.98 14.07
N LEU A 62 1.21 -0.03 13.41
CA LEU A 62 2.53 -0.56 13.74
C LEU A 62 3.63 0.50 13.59
N ILE A 63 3.63 1.26 12.49
CA ILE A 63 4.60 2.33 12.27
C ILE A 63 4.48 3.40 13.36
N PHE A 64 3.26 3.84 13.68
CA PHE A 64 3.06 4.79 14.79
C PHE A 64 3.50 4.22 16.14
N GLY A 65 3.22 2.95 16.40
CA GLY A 65 3.68 2.25 17.60
C GLY A 65 5.21 2.20 17.70
N ILE A 66 5.89 1.88 16.61
CA ILE A 66 7.37 1.85 16.56
C ILE A 66 7.94 3.26 16.77
N ILE A 67 7.38 4.28 16.14
CA ILE A 67 7.81 5.67 16.31
C ILE A 67 7.61 6.11 17.78
N ALA A 68 6.48 5.79 18.39
CA ALA A 68 6.23 6.10 19.79
C ALA A 68 7.21 5.35 20.73
N ALA A 69 7.45 4.07 20.46
CA ALA A 69 8.40 3.26 21.23
C ALA A 69 9.86 3.75 21.05
N SER A 70 10.22 4.19 19.86
CA SER A 70 11.59 4.67 19.59
C SER A 70 12.01 5.86 20.46
N GLN A 71 11.06 6.68 20.89
CA GLN A 71 11.33 7.80 21.79
C GLN A 71 11.92 7.37 23.14
N PHE A 72 11.64 6.15 23.59
CA PHE A 72 12.23 5.59 24.82
C PHE A 72 13.67 5.12 24.63
N PHE A 73 14.09 4.85 23.40
CA PHE A 73 15.43 4.35 23.07
C PHE A 73 16.39 5.43 22.56
N ILE A 74 15.87 6.61 22.22
CA ILE A 74 16.70 7.71 21.73
C ILE A 74 17.37 8.40 22.93
N PRO A 75 18.72 8.56 22.92
CA PRO A 75 19.44 9.27 23.97
C PRO A 75 18.94 10.72 24.12
N GLN A 76 18.87 11.19 25.35
CA GLN A 76 18.38 12.53 25.67
C GLN A 76 19.20 13.66 25.01
N ASP A 77 20.49 13.43 24.81
CA ASP A 77 21.37 14.35 24.12
C ASP A 77 20.96 14.59 22.67
N VAL A 78 20.51 13.54 21.98
CA VAL A 78 20.02 13.62 20.59
C VAL A 78 18.69 14.39 20.54
N LEU A 79 17.81 14.14 21.50
CA LEU A 79 16.52 14.86 21.59
C LEU A 79 16.73 16.35 21.85
N GLN A 80 17.69 16.72 22.71
CA GLN A 80 18.05 18.12 22.97
C GLN A 80 18.60 18.80 21.72
N GLN A 81 19.52 18.14 20.99
CA GLN A 81 20.03 18.64 19.71
C GLN A 81 18.92 18.89 18.69
N VAL A 82 17.97 17.95 18.56
CA VAL A 82 16.81 18.12 17.66
C VAL A 82 15.93 19.30 18.09
N ALA A 83 15.70 19.49 19.40
CA ALA A 83 14.93 20.61 19.91
C ALA A 83 15.62 21.97 19.65
N GLU A 84 16.94 22.01 19.76
CA GLU A 84 17.73 23.19 19.40
C GLU A 84 17.66 23.52 17.91
N LEU A 85 17.77 22.51 17.06
CA LEU A 85 17.60 22.65 15.60
C LEU A 85 16.22 23.18 15.22
N GLN A 86 15.18 22.72 15.89
CA GLN A 86 13.81 23.21 15.67
C GLN A 86 13.69 24.69 16.07
N LYS A 87 14.24 25.08 17.21
CA LYS A 87 14.25 26.48 17.67
C LYS A 87 15.06 27.39 16.74
N ALA A 88 16.23 26.93 16.31
CA ALA A 88 17.09 27.67 15.38
C ALA A 88 16.41 27.91 14.04
N ASN A 89 15.74 26.90 13.51
CA ASN A 89 15.00 27.01 12.26
C ASN A 89 13.76 27.93 12.38
N ALA A 90 13.08 27.91 13.50
CA ALA A 90 11.93 28.79 13.76
C ALA A 90 12.34 30.28 13.90
N GLN A 91 13.55 30.54 14.39
CA GLN A 91 14.04 31.92 14.61
C GLN A 91 14.81 32.48 13.40
N MET A 92 15.54 31.67 12.65
CA MET A 92 16.45 32.14 11.57
C MET A 92 15.90 31.87 10.14
N GLY A 93 14.76 31.21 9.99
CA GLY A 93 14.23 30.86 8.67
C GLY A 93 15.17 29.93 7.87
N PRO A 94 15.24 30.04 6.52
CA PRO A 94 16.09 29.17 5.69
C PRO A 94 17.60 29.22 5.96
N GLY A 95 18.06 30.17 6.80
CA GLY A 95 19.46 30.31 7.18
C GLY A 95 19.97 29.33 8.24
N GLY A 96 19.10 28.54 8.86
CA GLY A 96 19.46 27.53 9.87
C GLY A 96 20.24 26.31 9.35
N ALA A 97 20.56 26.27 8.04
CA ALA A 97 21.32 25.17 7.43
C ALA A 97 22.72 24.95 8.06
N ALA A 98 23.34 26.01 8.58
CA ALA A 98 24.66 25.90 9.21
C ALA A 98 24.63 25.17 10.56
N SER A 99 23.58 25.35 11.37
CA SER A 99 23.39 24.63 12.63
C SER A 99 23.04 23.15 12.39
N ILE A 100 22.32 22.85 11.32
CA ILE A 100 22.00 21.47 10.93
C ILE A 100 23.29 20.71 10.55
N ALA A 101 24.23 21.37 9.88
CA ALA A 101 25.49 20.74 9.46
C ALA A 101 26.42 20.40 10.65
N GLN A 102 26.28 21.08 11.79
CA GLN A 102 27.08 20.83 12.98
C GLN A 102 26.48 19.79 13.94
N ALA A 103 25.22 19.46 13.78
CA ALA A 103 24.56 18.42 14.58
C ALA A 103 25.00 17.01 14.17
N GLY A 104 24.97 16.08 15.12
CA GLY A 104 25.24 14.67 14.82
C GLY A 104 24.30 14.10 13.75
N GLU A 105 24.79 13.15 12.96
CA GLU A 105 24.05 12.56 11.83
C GLU A 105 22.66 12.03 12.23
N THR A 106 22.58 11.40 13.40
CA THR A 106 21.32 10.90 13.95
C THR A 106 20.33 12.02 14.25
N ALA A 107 20.81 13.13 14.85
CA ALA A 107 19.98 14.28 15.15
C ALA A 107 19.49 14.98 13.88
N GLN A 108 20.35 15.10 12.86
CA GLN A 108 19.97 15.62 11.55
C GLN A 108 18.87 14.80 10.88
N ASN A 109 19.00 13.47 10.88
CA ASN A 109 18.03 12.57 10.28
C ASN A 109 16.68 12.62 11.01
N LEU A 110 16.70 12.64 12.34
CA LEU A 110 15.50 12.80 13.17
C LEU A 110 14.82 14.15 12.92
N TYR A 111 15.61 15.22 12.89
CA TYR A 111 15.07 16.55 12.59
C TYR A 111 14.41 16.62 11.21
N LYS A 112 15.08 16.12 10.16
CA LYS A 112 14.50 16.05 8.81
C LYS A 112 13.20 15.24 8.79
N PHE A 113 13.19 14.11 9.48
CA PHE A 113 12.00 13.26 9.58
C PHE A 113 10.84 14.00 10.27
N GLN A 114 11.09 14.59 11.44
CA GLN A 114 10.07 15.32 12.18
C GLN A 114 9.55 16.54 11.40
N ASN A 115 10.44 17.29 10.76
CA ASN A 115 10.07 18.44 9.95
C ASN A 115 9.23 18.03 8.73
N THR A 116 9.60 16.95 8.05
CA THR A 116 8.81 16.39 6.93
C THR A 116 7.43 15.94 7.41
N MET A 117 7.34 15.28 8.56
CA MET A 117 6.08 14.84 9.14
C MET A 117 5.17 16.01 9.54
N SER A 118 5.72 17.07 10.12
CA SER A 118 4.95 18.24 10.56
C SER A 118 4.48 19.12 9.40
N THR A 119 5.26 19.20 8.31
CA THR A 119 4.95 20.02 7.15
C THR A 119 4.04 19.29 6.13
N ALA A 120 3.96 17.97 6.22
CA ALA A 120 3.18 17.15 5.30
C ALA A 120 1.67 17.41 5.44
N ASN A 121 1.00 17.61 4.31
CA ASN A 121 -0.47 17.73 4.28
C ASN A 121 -1.11 16.34 4.36
N TRP A 122 -1.21 15.79 5.59
CA TRP A 122 -1.72 14.45 5.85
C TRP A 122 -3.08 14.16 5.26
N PRO A 123 -4.10 15.07 5.35
CA PRO A 123 -5.41 14.82 4.76
C PRO A 123 -5.33 14.58 3.24
N LEU A 124 -4.51 15.36 2.55
CA LEU A 124 -4.31 15.22 1.10
C LEU A 124 -3.61 13.91 0.76
N ILE A 125 -2.53 13.58 1.50
CA ILE A 125 -1.77 12.34 1.28
C ILE A 125 -2.66 11.11 1.48
N ILE A 126 -3.44 11.08 2.57
CA ILE A 126 -4.35 9.96 2.89
C ILE A 126 -5.46 9.87 1.83
N SER A 127 -6.05 10.99 1.43
CA SER A 127 -7.11 11.02 0.42
C SER A 127 -6.60 10.52 -0.94
N CYS A 128 -5.45 11.01 -1.39
CA CYS A 128 -4.82 10.53 -2.62
C CYS A 128 -4.46 9.05 -2.53
N PHE A 129 -3.90 8.59 -1.40
CA PHE A 129 -3.58 7.19 -1.19
C PHE A 129 -4.81 6.30 -1.33
N ILE A 130 -5.90 6.63 -0.63
CA ILE A 130 -7.15 5.87 -0.69
C ILE A 130 -7.69 5.84 -2.13
N PHE A 131 -7.73 7.00 -2.80
CA PHE A 131 -8.23 7.10 -4.16
C PHE A 131 -7.44 6.24 -5.15
N TYR A 132 -6.11 6.39 -5.16
CA TYR A 132 -5.25 5.62 -6.07
C TYR A 132 -5.17 4.15 -5.71
N PHE A 133 -5.20 3.81 -4.41
CA PHE A 133 -5.21 2.43 -3.96
C PHE A 133 -6.50 1.71 -4.38
N LEU A 134 -7.67 2.31 -4.09
CA LEU A 134 -8.96 1.72 -4.47
C LEU A 134 -9.11 1.63 -6.00
N GLY A 135 -8.76 2.69 -6.73
CA GLY A 135 -8.83 2.70 -8.19
C GLY A 135 -7.92 1.64 -8.81
N GLY A 136 -6.67 1.56 -8.37
CA GLY A 136 -5.73 0.54 -8.82
C GLY A 136 -6.17 -0.87 -8.46
N TYR A 137 -6.61 -1.06 -7.21
CA TYR A 137 -7.10 -2.35 -6.75
C TYR A 137 -8.31 -2.83 -7.57
N LEU A 138 -9.34 -2.00 -7.73
CA LEU A 138 -10.54 -2.36 -8.49
C LEU A 138 -10.21 -2.66 -9.96
N PHE A 139 -9.32 -1.89 -10.56
CA PHE A 139 -8.86 -2.13 -11.92
C PHE A 139 -8.18 -3.49 -12.07
N TYR A 140 -7.17 -3.79 -11.25
CA TYR A 140 -6.48 -5.08 -11.30
C TYR A 140 -7.39 -6.24 -10.88
N ALA A 141 -8.20 -6.08 -9.84
CA ALA A 141 -9.13 -7.10 -9.39
C ALA A 141 -10.14 -7.48 -10.49
N SER A 142 -10.65 -6.52 -11.25
CA SER A 142 -11.55 -6.78 -12.36
C SER A 142 -10.87 -7.53 -13.51
N LEU A 143 -9.62 -7.19 -13.84
CA LEU A 143 -8.83 -7.91 -14.85
C LEU A 143 -8.57 -9.37 -14.42
N PHE A 144 -8.13 -9.57 -13.17
CA PHE A 144 -7.91 -10.91 -12.64
C PHE A 144 -9.19 -11.73 -12.52
N ALA A 145 -10.32 -11.10 -12.17
CA ALA A 145 -11.61 -11.75 -12.16
C ALA A 145 -12.04 -12.18 -13.56
N ALA A 146 -11.81 -11.34 -14.57
CA ALA A 146 -12.07 -11.68 -15.97
C ALA A 146 -11.25 -12.89 -16.42
N ILE A 147 -9.94 -12.93 -16.10
CA ILE A 147 -9.10 -14.10 -16.38
C ILE A 147 -9.63 -15.34 -15.68
N GLY A 148 -9.92 -15.24 -14.38
CA GLY A 148 -10.46 -16.37 -13.60
C GLY A 148 -11.76 -16.93 -14.18
N SER A 149 -12.58 -16.08 -14.82
CA SER A 149 -13.82 -16.52 -15.48
C SER A 149 -13.59 -17.25 -16.80
N VAL A 150 -12.52 -16.91 -17.53
CA VAL A 150 -12.20 -17.50 -18.86
C VAL A 150 -11.40 -18.79 -18.71
N VAL A 151 -10.50 -18.87 -17.73
CA VAL A 151 -9.68 -20.06 -17.48
C VAL A 151 -10.57 -21.26 -17.17
N ASN A 152 -10.33 -22.37 -17.89
CA ASN A 152 -10.92 -23.66 -17.61
C ASN A 152 -10.12 -24.38 -16.53
N GLU A 153 -10.23 -25.71 -16.43
CA GLU A 153 -9.70 -26.50 -15.31
C GLU A 153 -8.16 -26.52 -15.18
N ASP A 154 -7.42 -26.01 -16.18
CA ASP A 154 -5.96 -26.09 -16.20
C ASP A 154 -5.29 -24.83 -15.59
N PRO A 155 -4.59 -24.97 -14.45
CA PRO A 155 -3.84 -23.85 -13.85
C PRO A 155 -2.75 -23.26 -14.76
N GLN A 156 -2.28 -24.00 -15.76
CA GLN A 156 -1.25 -23.53 -16.69
C GLN A 156 -1.80 -22.47 -17.66
N ASP A 157 -3.08 -22.60 -18.04
CA ASP A 157 -3.74 -21.59 -18.86
C ASP A 157 -3.86 -20.24 -18.14
N ALA A 158 -4.05 -20.28 -16.82
CA ALA A 158 -4.09 -19.09 -16.00
C ALA A 158 -2.75 -18.30 -16.05
N GLN A 159 -1.61 -18.99 -16.05
CA GLN A 159 -0.31 -18.34 -16.09
C GLN A 159 -0.06 -17.61 -17.41
N SER A 160 -0.44 -18.19 -18.53
CA SER A 160 -0.27 -17.55 -19.84
C SER A 160 -1.13 -16.29 -19.98
N LEU A 161 -2.33 -16.30 -19.43
CA LEU A 161 -3.25 -15.16 -19.42
C LEU A 161 -2.87 -14.09 -18.39
N MET A 162 -2.02 -14.39 -17.40
CA MET A 162 -1.47 -13.39 -16.48
C MET A 162 -0.43 -12.48 -17.12
N LEU A 163 0.26 -12.89 -18.19
CA LEU A 163 1.29 -12.10 -18.84
C LEU A 163 0.80 -10.69 -19.26
N PRO A 164 -0.37 -10.51 -19.88
CA PRO A 164 -0.85 -9.18 -20.23
C PRO A 164 -1.08 -8.26 -19.04
N ILE A 165 -1.39 -8.82 -17.86
CA ILE A 165 -1.60 -8.03 -16.63
C ILE A 165 -0.28 -7.70 -15.95
N THR A 166 0.69 -8.61 -15.98
CA THR A 166 1.99 -8.41 -15.36
C THR A 166 2.87 -7.45 -16.15
N MET A 167 2.73 -7.39 -17.47
CA MET A 167 3.52 -6.50 -18.35
C MET A 167 3.41 -5.01 -17.94
N PRO A 168 2.22 -4.41 -17.75
CA PRO A 168 2.12 -3.02 -17.31
C PRO A 168 2.80 -2.77 -15.97
N ILE A 169 2.77 -3.75 -15.06
CA ILE A 169 3.43 -3.66 -13.75
C ILE A 169 4.95 -3.63 -13.93
N ILE A 170 5.49 -4.52 -14.77
CA ILE A 170 6.93 -4.59 -15.08
C ILE A 170 7.41 -3.29 -15.75
N PHE A 171 6.66 -2.81 -16.75
CA PHE A 171 6.99 -1.54 -17.43
C PHE A 171 6.93 -0.35 -16.47
N SER A 172 5.94 -0.29 -15.59
CA SER A 172 5.85 0.75 -14.57
C SER A 172 7.06 0.74 -13.63
N PHE A 173 7.55 -0.44 -13.28
CA PHE A 173 8.75 -0.59 -12.47
C PHE A 173 10.02 -0.11 -13.20
N ILE A 174 10.18 -0.49 -14.48
CA ILE A 174 11.32 -0.08 -15.31
C ILE A 174 11.36 1.44 -15.50
N ILE A 175 10.19 2.07 -15.72
CA ILE A 175 10.11 3.54 -15.91
C ILE A 175 10.43 4.28 -14.60
N MET A 176 10.15 3.68 -13.44
CA MET A 176 10.31 4.30 -12.13
C MET A 176 11.71 4.08 -11.52
N SER A 177 12.51 3.17 -12.09
CA SER A 177 13.89 2.86 -11.70
C SER A 177 14.86 3.81 -12.39
#